data_b83a96e0b21559f9f51acc13d1f09315
#
_entry.id   b83a96e0b21559f9f51acc13d1f09315
#
_cell.length_a   1.000
_cell.length_b   1.000
_cell.length_c   1.000
_cell.angle_alpha   90.00
_cell.angle_beta   90.00
_cell.angle_gamma   90.00
#
_symmetry.space_group_name_H-M   'P 1'
#
loop_
_entity.id
_entity.type
_entity.pdbx_description
1 polymer ?
#
loop_
_entity_poly.entity_id
_entity_poly.type
_entity_poly.pdbx_seq_one_letter_code
_entity_poly.pdbx_strand_id
1 'polypeptide(L)'
;GVGNIANAVLGGLGNSPDVPAFEMYTEVIQDAVIGLMKTGKCKFASGCSLTVSPAVLDEIYKDIDFFRDKIVLRPGEISNSPEVVRRLGLITINTALEADIFGNINSTHVTGNKMMNGIGGSADFTRNAYLSIFTCPSVAKGGKISAIVPMVSHLDHSEHSVSVLVTEQGVADLRGKSPIEKAKLIIENCAHPMYKQLLWDYLKLERGGHTPHNLKACFAFHQEFNKSGDM
;
A
#
# COMPACT_ATOMS: atom_id res chain seq x y z
N GLY A 1 -3.79 -4.69 2.85
CA GLY A 1 -2.43 -4.95 3.31
C GLY A 1 -2.39 -5.58 4.68
N VAL A 2 -1.27 -6.18 5.05
CA VAL A 2 -1.03 -6.85 6.35
C VAL A 2 0.11 -6.15 7.07
N GLY A 3 0.15 -6.25 8.40
CA GLY A 3 1.24 -5.75 9.23
C GLY A 3 1.00 -4.37 9.84
N ASN A 4 2.08 -3.77 10.37
CA ASN A 4 1.98 -2.58 11.21
C ASN A 4 1.38 -1.35 10.49
N ILE A 5 1.71 -1.16 9.22
CA ILE A 5 1.17 -0.03 8.43
C ILE A 5 -0.34 -0.22 8.22
N ALA A 6 -0.78 -1.43 7.86
CA ALA A 6 -2.19 -1.74 7.71
C ALA A 6 -2.97 -1.54 9.01
N ASN A 7 -2.41 -1.99 10.14
CA ASN A 7 -2.99 -1.77 11.46
C ASN A 7 -3.06 -0.28 11.84
N ALA A 8 -2.05 0.50 11.51
CA ALA A 8 -2.04 1.95 11.75
C ALA A 8 -3.13 2.67 10.92
N VAL A 9 -3.29 2.29 9.65
CA VAL A 9 -4.36 2.83 8.80
C VAL A 9 -5.73 2.49 9.35
N LEU A 10 -5.95 1.22 9.73
CA LEU A 10 -7.22 0.79 10.33
C LEU A 10 -7.50 1.51 11.66
N GLY A 11 -6.47 1.71 12.50
CA GLY A 11 -6.57 2.50 13.71
C GLY A 11 -6.99 3.95 13.43
N GLY A 12 -6.38 4.58 12.41
CA GLY A 12 -6.74 5.93 11.96
C GLY A 12 -8.19 6.02 11.49
N LEU A 13 -8.64 5.07 10.66
CA LEU A 13 -10.02 4.99 10.20
C LEU A 13 -11.00 4.79 11.38
N GLY A 14 -10.61 3.97 12.35
CA GLY A 14 -11.43 3.68 13.54
C GLY A 14 -11.63 4.90 14.44
N ASN A 15 -10.59 5.70 14.59
CA ASN A 15 -10.58 6.87 15.48
C ASN A 15 -11.14 8.14 14.82
N SER A 16 -11.27 8.19 13.50
CA SER A 16 -11.79 9.35 12.81
C SER A 16 -13.32 9.46 12.96
N PRO A 17 -13.83 10.61 13.45
CA PRO A 17 -15.27 10.85 13.51
C PRO A 17 -15.90 11.02 12.11
N ASP A 18 -15.12 11.45 11.13
CA ASP A 18 -15.58 11.72 9.77
C ASP A 18 -15.77 10.45 8.93
N VAL A 19 -15.15 9.34 9.33
CA VAL A 19 -15.32 8.05 8.65
C VAL A 19 -16.57 7.37 9.22
N PRO A 20 -17.59 7.06 8.40
CA PRO A 20 -18.77 6.33 8.87
C PRO A 20 -18.42 4.88 9.25
N ALA A 21 -19.32 4.19 9.93
CA ALA A 21 -19.20 2.76 10.14
C ALA A 21 -19.26 2.04 8.77
N PHE A 22 -18.41 1.04 8.58
CA PHE A 22 -18.20 0.39 7.29
C PHE A 22 -18.23 -1.14 7.38
N GLU A 23 -18.27 -1.76 6.21
CA GLU A 23 -18.07 -3.19 6.02
C GLU A 23 -16.73 -3.44 5.33
N MET A 24 -16.11 -4.59 5.62
CA MET A 24 -14.83 -4.98 5.03
C MET A 24 -14.98 -6.20 4.12
N TYR A 25 -14.31 -6.12 2.99
CA TYR A 25 -14.04 -7.24 2.10
C TYR A 25 -12.53 -7.27 1.84
N THR A 26 -11.86 -8.33 2.27
CA THR A 26 -10.40 -8.39 2.31
C THR A 26 -9.91 -9.82 2.13
N GLU A 27 -8.62 -10.01 1.87
CA GLU A 27 -7.99 -11.33 1.90
C GLU A 27 -7.82 -11.79 3.35
N VAL A 28 -7.24 -10.93 4.20
CA VAL A 28 -6.83 -11.27 5.58
C VAL A 28 -7.55 -10.39 6.59
N ILE A 29 -8.17 -11.01 7.61
CA ILE A 29 -8.75 -10.34 8.76
C ILE A 29 -7.73 -10.38 9.90
N GLN A 30 -7.34 -9.20 10.43
CA GLN A 30 -6.30 -9.02 11.43
C GLN A 30 -6.85 -8.47 12.76
N ASP A 31 -6.01 -8.43 13.80
CA ASP A 31 -6.35 -7.95 15.15
C ASP A 31 -7.08 -6.60 15.16
N ALA A 32 -6.60 -5.63 14.37
CA ALA A 32 -7.22 -4.30 14.31
C ALA A 32 -8.68 -4.32 13.86
N VAL A 33 -9.06 -5.28 12.99
CA VAL A 33 -10.44 -5.44 12.51
C VAL A 33 -11.36 -5.86 13.66
N ILE A 34 -10.88 -6.77 14.52
CA ILE A 34 -11.62 -7.26 15.69
C ILE A 34 -11.89 -6.10 16.67
N GLY A 35 -10.88 -5.25 16.91
CA GLY A 35 -11.06 -4.02 17.68
C GLY A 35 -12.11 -3.08 17.08
N LEU A 36 -12.10 -2.89 15.76
CA LEU A 36 -13.08 -2.06 15.06
C LEU A 36 -14.50 -2.64 15.12
N MET A 37 -14.65 -3.96 15.13
CA MET A 37 -15.97 -4.60 15.31
C MET A 37 -16.54 -4.32 16.70
N LYS A 38 -15.72 -4.40 17.75
CA LYS A 38 -16.13 -4.15 19.13
C LYS A 38 -16.57 -2.71 19.36
N THR A 39 -15.95 -1.75 18.70
CA THR A 39 -16.36 -0.35 18.73
C THR A 39 -17.56 -0.04 17.83
N GLY A 40 -18.03 -1.00 17.03
CA GLY A 40 -19.12 -0.82 16.06
C GLY A 40 -18.70 -0.08 14.79
N LYS A 41 -17.40 0.23 14.62
CA LYS A 41 -16.88 0.91 13.44
C LYS A 41 -16.84 0.01 12.21
N CYS A 42 -16.45 -1.26 12.39
CA CYS A 42 -16.57 -2.30 11.37
C CYS A 42 -17.80 -3.18 11.72
N LYS A 43 -18.80 -3.18 10.86
CA LYS A 43 -20.06 -3.92 11.08
C LYS A 43 -19.95 -5.38 10.64
N PHE A 44 -19.15 -5.64 9.60
CA PHE A 44 -19.02 -6.94 8.98
C PHE A 44 -17.66 -7.05 8.28
N ALA A 45 -17.04 -8.22 8.29
CA ALA A 45 -15.83 -8.51 7.51
C ALA A 45 -15.94 -9.87 6.81
N SER A 46 -15.61 -9.89 5.52
CA SER A 46 -15.44 -11.09 4.72
C SER A 46 -14.01 -11.21 4.24
N GLY A 47 -13.39 -12.36 4.42
CA GLY A 47 -12.01 -12.63 3.99
C GLY A 47 -11.77 -14.10 3.74
N CYS A 48 -10.53 -14.48 3.35
CA CYS A 48 -10.18 -15.89 3.23
C CYS A 48 -9.44 -16.43 4.46
N SER A 49 -8.83 -15.57 5.27
CA SER A 49 -8.14 -16.00 6.48
C SER A 49 -8.38 -15.06 7.67
N LEU A 50 -8.46 -15.67 8.83
CA LEU A 50 -8.44 -15.00 10.12
C LEU A 50 -7.03 -15.13 10.69
N THR A 51 -6.21 -14.09 10.53
CA THR A 51 -4.82 -14.05 10.96
C THR A 51 -4.68 -13.06 12.11
N VAL A 52 -4.98 -13.55 13.30
CA VAL A 52 -5.00 -12.79 14.54
C VAL A 52 -4.02 -13.38 15.55
N SER A 53 -3.62 -12.57 16.52
CA SER A 53 -2.80 -13.04 17.65
C SER A 53 -3.56 -14.06 18.50
N PRO A 54 -2.84 -14.95 19.22
CA PRO A 54 -3.49 -15.92 20.12
C PRO A 54 -4.46 -15.28 21.12
N ALA A 55 -4.09 -14.11 21.66
CA ALA A 55 -4.94 -13.40 22.62
C ALA A 55 -6.27 -12.94 22.00
N VAL A 56 -6.23 -12.42 20.75
CA VAL A 56 -7.43 -12.00 20.02
C VAL A 56 -8.24 -13.21 19.57
N LEU A 57 -7.61 -14.32 19.23
CA LEU A 57 -8.30 -15.56 18.90
C LEU A 57 -9.08 -16.10 20.10
N ASP A 58 -8.47 -16.13 21.28
CA ASP A 58 -9.13 -16.50 22.53
C ASP A 58 -10.31 -15.60 22.87
N GLU A 59 -10.19 -14.31 22.57
CA GLU A 59 -11.27 -13.34 22.72
C GLU A 59 -12.44 -13.65 21.79
N ILE A 60 -12.18 -13.95 20.52
CA ILE A 60 -13.21 -14.34 19.55
C ILE A 60 -13.96 -15.59 20.02
N TYR A 61 -13.23 -16.60 20.53
CA TYR A 61 -13.86 -17.83 21.03
C TYR A 61 -14.70 -17.60 22.27
N LYS A 62 -14.27 -16.72 23.19
CA LYS A 62 -15.05 -16.38 24.40
C LYS A 62 -16.34 -15.66 24.10
N ASP A 63 -16.40 -14.90 23.02
CA ASP A 63 -17.57 -14.13 22.63
C ASP A 63 -18.01 -14.49 21.19
N ILE A 64 -18.04 -15.78 20.90
CA ILE A 64 -18.31 -16.30 19.56
C ILE A 64 -19.68 -15.85 19.03
N ASP A 65 -20.66 -15.70 19.89
CA ASP A 65 -22.02 -15.28 19.51
C ASP A 65 -22.04 -13.82 19.00
N PHE A 66 -21.14 -12.97 19.51
CA PHE A 66 -20.98 -11.62 18.99
C PHE A 66 -20.34 -11.61 17.60
N PHE A 67 -19.37 -12.50 17.34
CA PHE A 67 -18.58 -12.47 16.09
C PHE A 67 -19.16 -13.34 14.97
N ARG A 68 -19.92 -14.39 15.27
CA ARG A 68 -20.41 -15.39 14.29
C ARG A 68 -21.17 -14.80 13.11
N ASP A 69 -21.93 -13.72 13.32
CA ASP A 69 -22.71 -13.06 12.29
C ASP A 69 -21.98 -11.86 11.63
N LYS A 70 -20.75 -11.56 12.11
CA LYS A 70 -19.95 -10.43 11.65
C LYS A 70 -18.73 -10.84 10.84
N ILE A 71 -18.29 -12.10 10.95
CA ILE A 71 -17.09 -12.61 10.26
C ILE A 71 -17.52 -13.77 9.36
N VAL A 72 -17.15 -13.68 8.08
CA VAL A 72 -17.33 -14.77 7.11
C VAL A 72 -16.01 -15.08 6.45
N LEU A 73 -15.57 -16.34 6.58
CA LEU A 73 -14.40 -16.85 5.85
C LEU A 73 -14.89 -17.54 4.57
N ARG A 74 -14.28 -17.17 3.45
CA ARG A 74 -14.57 -17.67 2.12
C ARG A 74 -13.33 -18.24 1.47
N PRO A 75 -13.43 -19.20 0.55
CA PRO A 75 -12.26 -19.65 -0.21
C PRO A 75 -11.65 -18.49 -1.00
N GLY A 76 -10.34 -18.59 -1.30
CA GLY A 76 -9.57 -17.55 -1.97
C GLY A 76 -10.18 -17.13 -3.32
N GLU A 77 -10.76 -18.07 -4.07
CA GLU A 77 -11.42 -17.83 -5.35
C GLU A 77 -12.61 -16.86 -5.24
N ILE A 78 -13.18 -16.73 -4.06
CA ILE A 78 -14.27 -15.77 -3.80
C ILE A 78 -13.67 -14.49 -3.20
N SER A 79 -12.89 -14.58 -2.11
CA SER A 79 -12.38 -13.39 -1.43
C SER A 79 -11.40 -12.58 -2.28
N ASN A 80 -10.68 -13.21 -3.20
CA ASN A 80 -9.76 -12.54 -4.12
C ASN A 80 -10.33 -12.43 -5.56
N SER A 81 -11.64 -12.65 -5.73
CA SER A 81 -12.26 -12.59 -7.04
C SER A 81 -12.26 -11.16 -7.63
N PRO A 82 -11.61 -10.93 -8.78
CA PRO A 82 -11.62 -9.63 -9.46
C PRO A 82 -13.04 -9.12 -9.78
N GLU A 83 -13.93 -10.02 -10.13
CA GLU A 83 -15.34 -9.69 -10.42
C GLU A 83 -16.03 -9.14 -9.18
N VAL A 84 -15.90 -9.83 -8.04
CA VAL A 84 -16.53 -9.44 -6.78
C VAL A 84 -15.96 -8.12 -6.28
N VAL A 85 -14.64 -7.93 -6.32
CA VAL A 85 -13.97 -6.67 -5.96
C VAL A 85 -14.55 -5.50 -6.77
N ARG A 86 -14.68 -5.67 -8.08
CA ARG A 86 -15.22 -4.64 -8.98
C ARG A 86 -16.70 -4.36 -8.71
N ARG A 87 -17.50 -5.40 -8.56
CA ARG A 87 -18.95 -5.28 -8.33
C ARG A 87 -19.26 -4.59 -7.00
N LEU A 88 -18.46 -4.84 -5.96
CA LEU A 88 -18.62 -4.20 -4.67
C LEU A 88 -18.12 -2.74 -4.66
N GLY A 89 -17.37 -2.30 -5.66
CA GLY A 89 -16.85 -0.94 -5.73
C GLY A 89 -15.88 -0.63 -4.59
N LEU A 90 -14.95 -1.54 -4.30
CA LEU A 90 -14.09 -1.44 -3.13
C LEU A 90 -13.12 -0.27 -3.19
N ILE A 91 -12.90 0.37 -2.05
CA ILE A 91 -11.71 1.18 -1.76
C ILE A 91 -10.67 0.23 -1.18
N THR A 92 -9.57 0.03 -1.89
CA THR A 92 -8.50 -0.89 -1.45
C THR A 92 -7.30 -0.14 -0.91
N ILE A 93 -6.72 -0.65 0.17
CA ILE A 93 -5.53 -0.08 0.80
C ILE A 93 -4.48 -1.18 0.91
N ASN A 94 -3.40 -1.02 0.15
CA ASN A 94 -2.27 -1.95 0.11
C ASN A 94 -0.98 -1.27 0.58
N THR A 95 -0.01 -2.06 1.01
CA THR A 95 1.29 -1.55 1.43
C THR A 95 2.33 -1.72 0.33
N ALA A 96 3.28 -0.80 0.26
CA ALA A 96 4.42 -0.85 -0.63
C ALA A 96 5.73 -0.92 0.16
N LEU A 97 6.77 -1.51 -0.43
CA LEU A 97 8.16 -1.38 0.02
C LEU A 97 8.79 -0.13 -0.59
N GLU A 98 8.56 0.08 -1.87
CA GLU A 98 8.97 1.29 -2.60
C GLU A 98 7.97 1.66 -3.69
N ALA A 99 7.90 2.93 -4.02
CA ALA A 99 7.16 3.48 -5.14
C ALA A 99 8.08 4.36 -5.98
N ASP A 100 7.98 4.31 -7.30
CA ASP A 100 8.72 5.28 -8.10
C ASP A 100 7.93 6.58 -8.31
N ILE A 101 8.65 7.59 -8.81
CA ILE A 101 8.07 8.92 -9.05
C ILE A 101 6.96 8.92 -10.10
N PHE A 102 6.80 7.86 -10.88
CA PHE A 102 5.74 7.74 -11.87
C PHE A 102 4.52 6.95 -11.36
N GLY A 103 4.63 6.34 -10.17
CA GLY A 103 3.53 5.64 -9.50
C GLY A 103 3.55 4.12 -9.69
N ASN A 104 4.65 3.55 -10.17
CA ASN A 104 4.85 2.10 -10.12
C ASN A 104 5.19 1.66 -8.70
N ILE A 105 4.76 0.46 -8.32
CA ILE A 105 4.88 -0.07 -6.95
C ILE A 105 5.64 -1.38 -6.94
N ASN A 106 6.57 -1.48 -6.01
CA ASN A 106 7.17 -2.72 -5.55
C ASN A 106 6.72 -2.99 -4.11
N SER A 107 6.07 -4.12 -3.90
CA SER A 107 5.58 -4.56 -2.59
C SER A 107 6.24 -5.84 -2.09
N THR A 108 7.13 -6.44 -2.88
CA THR A 108 7.66 -7.80 -2.62
C THR A 108 9.16 -7.87 -2.44
N HIS A 109 9.96 -7.06 -3.14
CA HIS A 109 11.42 -7.21 -3.19
C HIS A 109 12.16 -6.01 -2.59
N VAL A 110 13.18 -6.30 -1.81
CA VAL A 110 14.15 -5.29 -1.33
C VAL A 110 15.35 -5.27 -2.28
N THR A 111 15.72 -4.07 -2.75
CA THR A 111 16.84 -3.84 -3.67
C THR A 111 16.83 -4.72 -4.93
N GLY A 112 15.64 -5.10 -5.38
CA GLY A 112 15.39 -5.81 -6.63
C GLY A 112 15.66 -7.32 -6.63
N ASN A 113 16.37 -7.86 -5.66
CA ASN A 113 16.82 -9.25 -5.69
C ASN A 113 16.42 -10.09 -4.47
N LYS A 114 16.06 -9.47 -3.36
CA LYS A 114 15.70 -10.18 -2.14
C LYS A 114 14.19 -10.12 -1.92
N MET A 115 13.51 -11.23 -2.13
CA MET A 115 12.10 -11.36 -1.82
C MET A 115 11.88 -11.23 -0.31
N MET A 116 11.01 -10.31 0.09
CA MET A 116 10.62 -10.06 1.48
C MET A 116 9.22 -10.59 1.75
N ASN A 117 8.30 -10.39 0.82
CA ASN A 117 6.90 -10.81 0.91
C ASN A 117 6.47 -11.46 -0.41
N GLY A 118 5.44 -12.30 -0.36
CA GLY A 118 4.66 -12.66 -1.54
C GLY A 118 3.73 -11.51 -1.95
N ILE A 119 3.27 -11.52 -3.20
CA ILE A 119 2.33 -10.51 -3.71
C ILE A 119 0.92 -10.67 -3.08
N GLY A 120 0.56 -11.89 -2.65
CA GLY A 120 -0.79 -12.21 -2.16
C GLY A 120 -1.87 -11.81 -3.17
N GLY A 121 -3.03 -11.42 -2.68
CA GLY A 121 -4.14 -10.94 -3.49
C GLY A 121 -4.06 -9.46 -3.88
N SER A 122 -2.95 -8.76 -3.59
CA SER A 122 -2.90 -7.31 -3.80
C SER A 122 -3.16 -6.89 -5.23
N ALA A 123 -2.77 -7.71 -6.23
CA ALA A 123 -3.03 -7.42 -7.64
C ALA A 123 -4.53 -7.55 -7.99
N ASP A 124 -5.21 -8.56 -7.45
CA ASP A 124 -6.64 -8.79 -7.68
C ASP A 124 -7.46 -7.62 -7.15
N PHE A 125 -7.12 -7.15 -5.95
CA PHE A 125 -7.78 -5.99 -5.34
C PHE A 125 -7.42 -4.69 -6.06
N THR A 126 -6.14 -4.40 -6.28
CA THR A 126 -5.66 -3.14 -6.85
C THR A 126 -6.25 -2.87 -8.23
N ARG A 127 -6.20 -3.85 -9.14
CA ARG A 127 -6.67 -3.66 -10.53
C ARG A 127 -8.17 -3.57 -10.68
N ASN A 128 -8.92 -4.00 -9.68
CA ASN A 128 -10.39 -4.09 -9.72
C ASN A 128 -11.09 -3.15 -8.74
N ALA A 129 -10.35 -2.42 -7.93
CA ALA A 129 -10.88 -1.43 -7.00
C ALA A 129 -11.56 -0.25 -7.71
N TYR A 130 -12.57 0.32 -7.06
CA TYR A 130 -13.06 1.65 -7.40
C TYR A 130 -11.99 2.71 -7.12
N LEU A 131 -11.28 2.57 -5.99
CA LEU A 131 -10.15 3.42 -5.63
C LEU A 131 -9.04 2.56 -5.03
N SER A 132 -7.88 2.50 -5.69
CA SER A 132 -6.71 1.78 -5.18
C SER A 132 -5.73 2.75 -4.51
N ILE A 133 -5.45 2.50 -3.23
CA ILE A 133 -4.54 3.29 -2.41
C ILE A 133 -3.34 2.42 -2.05
N PHE A 134 -2.13 2.93 -2.25
CA PHE A 134 -0.92 2.36 -1.69
C PHE A 134 -0.35 3.25 -0.59
N THR A 135 0.16 2.62 0.46
CA THR A 135 0.77 3.33 1.58
C THR A 135 2.11 2.71 1.94
N CYS A 136 3.08 3.56 2.25
CA CYS A 136 4.39 3.17 2.77
C CYS A 136 4.96 4.29 3.66
N PRO A 137 5.89 4.01 4.57
CA PRO A 137 6.70 5.08 5.15
C PRO A 137 7.56 5.70 4.05
N SER A 138 7.82 7.00 4.10
CA SER A 138 8.66 7.67 3.09
C SER A 138 10.12 7.24 3.15
N VAL A 139 10.57 6.75 4.31
CA VAL A 139 11.93 6.23 4.55
C VAL A 139 11.90 4.97 5.43
N ALA A 140 12.95 4.17 5.31
CA ALA A 140 13.21 2.98 6.14
C ALA A 140 14.63 3.01 6.74
N LYS A 141 14.92 2.07 7.63
CA LYS A 141 16.24 1.91 8.29
C LYS A 141 16.81 3.21 8.87
N GLY A 142 15.98 3.98 9.58
CA GLY A 142 16.43 5.21 10.21
C GLY A 142 16.79 6.32 9.21
N GLY A 143 16.15 6.37 8.06
CA GLY A 143 16.37 7.36 7.02
C GLY A 143 17.33 6.95 5.90
N LYS A 144 17.99 5.79 6.02
CA LYS A 144 19.00 5.32 5.06
C LYS A 144 18.43 4.80 3.74
N ILE A 145 17.14 4.50 3.69
CA ILE A 145 16.45 4.01 2.50
C ILE A 145 15.27 4.90 2.21
N SER A 146 15.23 5.51 1.03
CA SER A 146 14.03 6.17 0.52
C SER A 146 13.04 5.11 0.00
N ALA A 147 11.78 5.19 0.41
CA ALA A 147 10.73 4.39 -0.21
C ALA A 147 10.19 5.03 -1.51
N ILE A 148 10.49 6.31 -1.74
CA ILE A 148 10.21 6.98 -3.01
C ILE A 148 11.50 7.03 -3.82
N VAL A 149 11.51 6.37 -4.98
CA VAL A 149 12.71 6.16 -5.80
C VAL A 149 12.52 6.65 -7.24
N PRO A 150 13.58 6.89 -8.00
CA PRO A 150 13.45 7.25 -9.42
C PRO A 150 12.77 6.17 -10.27
N MET A 151 13.08 4.89 -10.01
CA MET A 151 12.46 3.73 -10.65
C MET A 151 12.48 2.56 -9.66
N VAL A 152 11.36 1.84 -9.54
CA VAL A 152 11.29 0.65 -8.66
C VAL A 152 12.24 -0.44 -9.14
N SER A 153 12.87 -1.11 -8.18
CA SER A 153 13.82 -2.20 -8.46
C SER A 153 13.13 -3.52 -8.84
N HIS A 154 11.86 -3.65 -8.55
CA HIS A 154 10.97 -4.74 -8.93
C HIS A 154 9.56 -4.17 -9.14
N LEU A 155 8.82 -4.69 -10.12
CA LEU A 155 7.49 -4.17 -10.47
C LEU A 155 6.40 -5.18 -10.11
N ASP A 156 5.61 -4.88 -9.08
CA ASP A 156 4.41 -5.66 -8.74
C ASP A 156 3.13 -5.00 -9.29
N HIS A 157 3.02 -3.67 -9.21
CA HIS A 157 1.87 -2.93 -9.73
C HIS A 157 2.31 -1.75 -10.56
N SER A 158 1.83 -1.72 -11.81
CA SER A 158 2.13 -0.59 -12.70
C SER A 158 1.32 0.65 -12.31
N GLU A 159 1.82 1.81 -12.71
CA GLU A 159 1.22 3.12 -12.53
C GLU A 159 -0.25 3.23 -12.99
N HIS A 160 -0.66 2.34 -13.91
CA HIS A 160 -2.03 2.30 -14.43
C HIS A 160 -3.06 1.75 -13.43
N SER A 161 -2.60 1.05 -12.41
CA SER A 161 -3.45 0.42 -11.40
C SER A 161 -3.43 1.15 -10.05
N VAL A 162 -2.60 2.18 -9.90
CA VAL A 162 -2.41 2.94 -8.66
C VAL A 162 -3.14 4.26 -8.76
N SER A 163 -4.16 4.46 -7.92
CA SER A 163 -4.95 5.68 -7.89
C SER A 163 -4.37 6.74 -6.94
N VAL A 164 -3.92 6.31 -5.78
CA VAL A 164 -3.44 7.22 -4.72
C VAL A 164 -2.22 6.60 -4.03
N LEU A 165 -1.21 7.43 -3.76
CA LEU A 165 -0.06 7.08 -2.92
C LEU A 165 -0.08 7.92 -1.65
N VAL A 166 0.16 7.27 -0.49
CA VAL A 166 0.15 7.90 0.83
C VAL A 166 1.42 7.56 1.58
N THR A 167 2.05 8.56 2.14
CA THR A 167 3.13 8.41 3.13
C THR A 167 2.83 9.29 4.35
N GLU A 168 3.66 9.25 5.38
CA GLU A 168 3.54 10.18 6.51
C GLU A 168 3.83 11.64 6.12
N GLN A 169 4.41 11.87 4.93
CA GLN A 169 4.65 13.22 4.41
C GLN A 169 3.38 13.83 3.79
N GLY A 170 2.49 13.00 3.24
CA GLY A 170 1.24 13.46 2.62
C GLY A 170 0.65 12.47 1.63
N VAL A 171 -0.16 13.01 0.73
CA VAL A 171 -1.00 12.26 -0.23
C VAL A 171 -0.77 12.75 -1.65
N ALA A 172 -0.60 11.84 -2.59
CA ALA A 172 -0.56 12.10 -4.02
C ALA A 172 -1.74 11.38 -4.72
N ASP A 173 -2.72 12.15 -5.19
CA ASP A 173 -3.81 11.65 -6.04
C ASP A 173 -3.34 11.64 -7.50
N LEU A 174 -3.14 10.44 -8.04
CA LEU A 174 -2.53 10.20 -9.35
C LEU A 174 -3.57 10.10 -10.48
N ARG A 175 -4.85 10.14 -10.15
CA ARG A 175 -5.94 9.97 -11.12
C ARG A 175 -5.98 11.14 -12.10
N GLY A 176 -6.11 10.82 -13.39
CA GLY A 176 -6.19 11.84 -14.46
C GLY A 176 -4.91 12.65 -14.66
N LYS A 177 -3.76 12.15 -14.16
CA LYS A 177 -2.46 12.82 -14.26
C LYS A 177 -1.58 12.15 -15.31
N SER A 178 -0.85 12.97 -16.06
CA SER A 178 0.27 12.51 -16.88
C SER A 178 1.43 12.02 -16.01
N PRO A 179 2.36 11.21 -16.53
CA PRO A 179 3.52 10.74 -15.75
C PRO A 179 4.33 11.88 -15.11
N ILE A 180 4.53 12.98 -15.84
CA ILE A 180 5.23 14.16 -15.29
C ILE A 180 4.46 14.83 -14.15
N GLU A 181 3.15 14.92 -14.24
CA GLU A 181 2.33 15.46 -13.16
C GLU A 181 2.34 14.54 -11.95
N LYS A 182 2.28 13.21 -12.17
CA LYS A 182 2.45 12.21 -11.08
C LYS A 182 3.79 12.38 -10.40
N ALA A 183 4.89 12.49 -11.16
CA ALA A 183 6.23 12.65 -10.61
C ALA A 183 6.32 13.88 -9.70
N LYS A 184 5.82 15.03 -10.14
CA LYS A 184 5.81 16.26 -9.35
C LYS A 184 5.01 16.09 -8.06
N LEU A 185 3.81 15.50 -8.13
CA LEU A 185 2.95 15.25 -6.96
C LEU A 185 3.59 14.28 -5.97
N ILE A 186 4.15 13.18 -6.45
CA ILE A 186 4.78 12.16 -5.59
C ILE A 186 6.01 12.75 -4.90
N ILE A 187 6.89 13.43 -5.62
CA ILE A 187 8.07 14.06 -5.04
C ILE A 187 7.67 15.08 -3.98
N GLU A 188 6.71 15.95 -4.32
CA GLU A 188 6.33 17.03 -3.40
C GLU A 188 5.60 16.54 -2.16
N ASN A 189 4.65 15.61 -2.32
CA ASN A 189 3.74 15.25 -1.25
C ASN A 189 4.15 13.97 -0.50
N CYS A 190 4.88 13.05 -1.14
CA CYS A 190 5.13 11.73 -0.56
C CYS A 190 6.61 11.44 -0.26
N ALA A 191 7.55 12.16 -0.91
CA ALA A 191 8.96 11.93 -0.65
C ALA A 191 9.42 12.57 0.67
N HIS A 192 10.31 11.88 1.40
CA HIS A 192 10.94 12.45 2.58
C HIS A 192 11.80 13.68 2.21
N PRO A 193 11.81 14.74 3.02
CA PRO A 193 12.56 15.98 2.71
C PRO A 193 14.04 15.76 2.35
N MET A 194 14.72 14.77 2.98
CA MET A 194 16.11 14.41 2.67
C MET A 194 16.34 14.03 1.21
N TYR A 195 15.35 13.39 0.58
CA TYR A 195 15.47 12.83 -0.76
C TYR A 195 14.80 13.66 -1.84
N LYS A 196 13.96 14.66 -1.48
CA LYS A 196 13.22 15.48 -2.45
C LYS A 196 14.12 16.10 -3.50
N GLN A 197 15.23 16.71 -3.07
CA GLN A 197 16.14 17.39 -4.00
C GLN A 197 16.77 16.41 -4.99
N LEU A 198 17.19 15.23 -4.52
CA LEU A 198 17.77 14.18 -5.37
C LEU A 198 16.77 13.68 -6.42
N LEU A 199 15.50 13.53 -6.02
CA LEU A 199 14.42 13.11 -6.94
C LEU A 199 14.10 14.22 -7.96
N TRP A 200 14.10 15.50 -7.55
CA TRP A 200 13.96 16.63 -8.47
C TRP A 200 15.14 16.71 -9.44
N ASP A 201 16.35 16.46 -8.99
CA ASP A 201 17.53 16.48 -9.85
C ASP A 201 17.51 15.32 -10.84
N TYR A 202 17.04 14.12 -10.42
CA TYR A 202 16.79 13.02 -11.35
C TYR A 202 15.77 13.40 -12.42
N LEU A 203 14.65 14.02 -12.04
CA LEU A 203 13.62 14.43 -13.00
C LEU A 203 14.13 15.46 -14.02
N LYS A 204 15.11 16.29 -13.65
CA LYS A 204 15.78 17.24 -14.58
C LYS A 204 16.69 16.57 -15.59
N LEU A 205 17.09 15.30 -15.37
CA LEU A 205 17.90 14.53 -16.34
C LEU A 205 17.07 14.03 -17.53
N GLU A 206 15.78 14.31 -17.53
CA GLU A 206 14.86 13.92 -18.59
C GLU A 206 15.28 14.45 -19.97
N ARG A 207 15.03 13.64 -21.00
CA ARG A 207 15.25 14.02 -22.40
C ARG A 207 13.95 14.14 -23.19
N GLY A 208 12.85 14.36 -22.48
CA GLY A 208 11.51 14.34 -23.05
C GLY A 208 10.91 12.94 -23.18
N GLY A 209 9.70 12.85 -23.70
CA GLY A 209 8.92 11.63 -23.84
C GLY A 209 7.77 11.54 -22.84
N HIS A 210 6.99 10.46 -22.96
CA HIS A 210 5.80 10.25 -22.14
C HIS A 210 6.15 9.94 -20.67
N THR A 211 7.09 9.02 -20.47
CA THR A 211 7.61 8.65 -19.15
C THR A 211 9.14 8.78 -19.18
N PRO A 212 9.67 9.95 -18.80
CA PRO A 212 11.07 10.32 -19.09
C PRO A 212 12.04 9.72 -18.07
N HIS A 213 12.28 8.42 -18.14
CA HIS A 213 13.32 7.75 -17.38
C HIS A 213 14.71 8.02 -17.98
N ASN A 214 15.66 8.34 -17.11
CA ASN A 214 17.08 8.27 -17.47
C ASN A 214 17.62 6.88 -17.10
N LEU A 215 17.75 5.99 -18.08
CA LEU A 215 18.15 4.59 -17.85
C LEU A 215 19.54 4.40 -17.25
N LYS A 216 20.43 5.42 -17.29
CA LYS A 216 21.74 5.36 -16.65
C LYS A 216 21.68 5.73 -15.16
N ALA A 217 20.67 6.49 -14.74
CA ALA A 217 20.57 7.01 -13.39
C ALA A 217 19.36 6.46 -12.61
N CYS A 218 18.43 5.72 -13.27
CA CYS A 218 17.18 5.29 -12.65
C CYS A 218 17.34 4.39 -11.41
N PHE A 219 18.46 3.69 -11.27
CA PHE A 219 18.79 2.87 -10.10
C PHE A 219 19.93 3.47 -9.24
N ALA A 220 20.21 4.76 -9.35
CA ALA A 220 21.30 5.39 -8.60
C ALA A 220 21.15 5.22 -7.07
N PHE A 221 19.92 5.35 -6.55
CA PHE A 221 19.63 5.15 -5.13
C PHE A 221 19.95 3.72 -4.67
N HIS A 222 19.51 2.72 -5.43
CA HIS A 222 19.79 1.31 -5.13
C HIS A 222 21.27 0.95 -5.25
N GLN A 223 21.97 1.53 -6.24
CA GLN A 223 23.40 1.32 -6.43
C GLN A 223 24.20 1.94 -5.28
N GLU A 224 23.83 3.14 -4.82
CA GLU A 224 24.50 3.77 -3.69
C GLU A 224 24.25 2.98 -2.40
N PHE A 225 23.02 2.56 -2.15
CA PHE A 225 22.72 1.70 -1.00
C PHE A 225 23.53 0.39 -1.00
N ASN A 226 23.73 -0.23 -2.15
CA ASN A 226 24.54 -1.46 -2.25
C ASN A 226 26.02 -1.22 -1.98
N LYS A 227 26.54 0.00 -2.17
CA LYS A 227 27.94 0.38 -1.91
C LYS A 227 28.17 0.80 -0.47
N SER A 228 27.34 1.71 0.02
CA SER A 228 27.55 2.44 1.29
C SER A 228 26.61 1.98 2.41
N GLY A 229 25.48 1.32 2.09
CA GLY A 229 24.39 1.03 3.03
C GLY A 229 23.49 2.22 3.28
N ASP A 230 23.59 3.28 2.47
CA ASP A 230 22.79 4.50 2.50
C ASP A 230 22.42 4.91 1.06
N MET A 231 21.22 5.50 0.82
CA MET A 231 20.76 5.95 -0.51
C MET A 231 21.08 7.40 -0.79
#